data_26f8c859109258874ea8dcbac679b4c1
#
_entry.id   26f8c859109258874ea8dcbac679b4c1
#
_cell.length_a   1.000
_cell.length_b   1.000
_cell.length_c   1.000
_cell.angle_alpha   90.00
_cell.angle_beta   90.00
_cell.angle_gamma   90.00
#
_symmetry.space_group_name_H-M   'P 1'
#
loop_
_entity.id
_entity.type
_entity.pdbx_description
1 polymer ?
#
loop_
_entity_poly.entity_id
_entity_poly.type
_entity_poly.pdbx_seq_one_letter_code
_entity_poly.pdbx_strand_id
1 'polypeptide(L)'
;MNKSTAALLCLLLLCSSTGVRADDLMENDDLAPSADLGELPPPVGQQALIDQNGQANLALLSQNGQSLLGRIVQSGSNQEAYILQQGSDLMALITQNGSGNAASITQNGSHNRAQISQNGNNNDASIEQAGTGLQSAVTQSGNGMSVSVKQYR
;
A
#
# COMPACT_ATOMS: atom_id res chain seq x y z
N MET A 1 1.40 -20.13 32.53
CA MET A 1 2.66 -19.67 31.96
C MET A 1 2.33 -19.13 30.57
N ASN A 2 2.06 -17.82 30.46
CA ASN A 2 1.72 -17.16 29.21
C ASN A 2 3.00 -16.79 28.47
N LYS A 3 3.24 -17.41 27.36
CA LYS A 3 4.30 -16.99 26.45
C LYS A 3 3.74 -15.95 25.49
N SER A 4 3.95 -14.68 25.81
CA SER A 4 3.80 -13.58 24.87
C SER A 4 4.87 -13.72 23.79
N THR A 5 4.48 -14.11 22.59
CA THR A 5 5.36 -14.02 21.42
C THR A 5 5.39 -12.55 20.97
N ALA A 6 6.54 -11.93 21.20
CA ALA A 6 6.82 -10.59 20.72
C ALA A 6 6.80 -10.57 19.19
N ALA A 7 5.95 -9.74 18.61
CA ALA A 7 5.99 -9.45 17.18
C ALA A 7 7.28 -8.68 16.89
N LEU A 8 8.17 -9.26 16.07
CA LEU A 8 9.36 -8.59 15.59
C LEU A 8 8.97 -7.61 14.49
N LEU A 9 8.78 -6.35 14.88
CA LEU A 9 8.55 -5.24 13.96
C LEU A 9 9.91 -4.82 13.37
N CYS A 10 10.22 -5.27 12.16
CA CYS A 10 11.39 -4.77 11.43
C CYS A 10 10.96 -3.56 10.59
N LEU A 11 11.00 -2.37 11.18
CA LEU A 11 10.76 -1.11 10.51
C LEU A 11 12.11 -0.58 9.97
N LEU A 12 12.38 -0.78 8.69
CA LEU A 12 13.51 -0.10 8.04
C LEU A 12 13.01 1.20 7.42
N LEU A 13 13.09 2.28 8.18
CA LEU A 13 12.81 3.63 7.71
C LEU A 13 14.13 4.29 7.27
N LEU A 14 14.38 4.35 5.98
CA LEU A 14 15.40 5.25 5.44
C LEU A 14 14.73 6.58 5.07
N CYS A 15 14.64 7.47 6.05
CA CYS A 15 14.25 8.86 5.84
C CYS A 15 15.48 9.73 5.69
N SER A 16 15.67 10.32 4.50
CA SER A 16 16.44 11.57 4.40
C SER A 16 15.57 12.72 4.92
N SER A 17 16.07 13.36 5.95
CA SER A 17 15.41 14.31 6.84
C SER A 17 14.88 15.57 6.15
N THR A 18 13.58 15.76 6.14
CA THR A 18 12.94 17.06 6.42
C THR A 18 11.55 16.81 6.99
N GLY A 19 11.40 17.10 8.26
CA GLY A 19 10.17 17.30 9.03
C GLY A 19 8.94 16.49 8.69
N VAL A 20 8.73 15.33 9.36
CA VAL A 20 7.43 14.68 9.43
C VAL A 20 6.58 15.47 10.44
N ARG A 21 5.58 16.20 9.96
CA ARG A 21 4.46 16.63 10.80
C ARG A 21 3.37 15.57 10.67
N ALA A 22 3.10 14.87 11.74
CA ALA A 22 1.85 14.15 11.90
C ALA A 22 0.79 15.22 12.23
N ASP A 23 0.12 15.73 11.19
CA ASP A 23 -1.02 16.60 11.36
C ASP A 23 -2.28 15.74 11.16
N ASP A 24 -3.01 15.67 12.24
CA ASP A 24 -4.39 15.24 12.48
C ASP A 24 -5.16 14.66 11.26
N LEU A 25 -5.07 13.35 11.08
CA LEU A 25 -5.91 12.59 10.13
C LEU A 25 -7.06 11.88 10.86
N MET A 26 -7.57 12.48 11.96
CA MET A 26 -8.63 11.90 12.79
C MET A 26 -10.05 12.33 12.38
N GLU A 27 -10.26 12.91 11.22
CA GLU A 27 -11.62 13.17 10.74
C GLU A 27 -11.81 12.76 9.28
N ASN A 28 -11.97 11.48 9.02
CA ASN A 28 -12.82 11.03 7.93
C ASN A 28 -13.19 9.56 8.09
N ASP A 29 -14.37 9.36 8.65
CA ASP A 29 -15.02 8.06 8.86
C ASP A 29 -15.79 7.62 7.59
N ASP A 30 -15.23 7.92 6.40
CA ASP A 30 -15.82 7.49 5.13
C ASP A 30 -14.92 6.47 4.42
N LEU A 31 -14.97 5.24 4.93
CA LEU A 31 -14.45 4.08 4.21
C LEU A 31 -15.49 3.62 3.17
N ALA A 32 -15.77 4.47 2.20
CA ALA A 32 -16.57 4.07 1.05
C ALA A 32 -15.89 2.94 0.28
N PRO A 33 -16.59 1.85 -0.06
CA PRO A 33 -16.00 0.66 -0.67
C PRO A 33 -15.60 0.81 -2.15
N SER A 34 -15.60 2.00 -2.69
CA SER A 34 -15.11 2.28 -4.04
C SER A 34 -14.29 3.56 -4.02
N ALA A 35 -13.01 3.43 -3.66
CA ALA A 35 -12.11 4.55 -3.73
C ALA A 35 -11.96 5.02 -5.18
N ASP A 36 -12.61 6.11 -5.52
CA ASP A 36 -12.34 6.85 -6.73
C ASP A 36 -10.93 7.47 -6.62
N LEU A 37 -9.96 6.81 -7.22
CA LEU A 37 -8.58 7.30 -7.26
C LEU A 37 -8.44 8.68 -7.91
N GLY A 38 -9.51 9.17 -8.56
CA GLY A 38 -9.56 10.47 -9.19
C GLY A 38 -9.75 11.65 -8.23
N GLU A 39 -10.31 11.42 -7.04
CA GLU A 39 -10.71 12.49 -6.12
C GLU A 39 -9.68 12.82 -5.02
N LEU A 40 -8.68 11.98 -4.82
CA LEU A 40 -7.66 12.26 -3.82
C LEU A 40 -6.73 13.39 -4.29
N PRO A 41 -6.54 14.44 -3.48
CA PRO A 41 -5.60 15.50 -3.82
C PRO A 41 -4.19 14.93 -3.93
N PRO A 42 -3.33 15.54 -4.77
CA PRO A 42 -1.94 15.12 -4.86
C PRO A 42 -1.26 15.20 -3.49
N PRO A 43 -0.44 14.23 -3.12
CA PRO A 43 0.24 14.21 -1.84
C PRO A 43 1.18 15.41 -1.70
N VAL A 44 1.17 16.06 -0.54
CA VAL A 44 2.09 17.14 -0.20
C VAL A 44 3.25 16.55 0.60
N GLY A 45 4.41 16.37 -0.02
CA GLY A 45 5.58 15.72 0.59
C GLY A 45 5.54 14.20 0.47
N GLN A 46 6.27 13.50 1.33
CA GLN A 46 6.26 12.04 1.39
C GLN A 46 5.38 11.58 2.55
N GLN A 47 4.42 10.73 2.26
CA GLN A 47 3.53 10.14 3.25
C GLN A 47 3.58 8.62 3.15
N ALA A 48 3.88 7.96 4.27
CA ALA A 48 3.89 6.52 4.39
C ALA A 48 3.02 6.12 5.59
N LEU A 49 1.98 5.32 5.33
CA LEU A 49 1.09 4.81 6.37
C LEU A 49 0.98 3.29 6.27
N ILE A 50 1.26 2.61 7.38
CA ILE A 50 1.09 1.17 7.50
C ILE A 50 0.21 0.92 8.72
N ASP A 51 -0.92 0.23 8.49
CA ASP A 51 -1.84 -0.22 9.51
C ASP A 51 -2.00 -1.74 9.42
N GLN A 52 -1.64 -2.45 10.48
CA GLN A 52 -1.67 -3.91 10.54
C GLN A 52 -2.44 -4.37 11.77
N ASN A 53 -3.52 -5.13 11.52
CA ASN A 53 -4.32 -5.75 12.56
C ASN A 53 -4.36 -7.26 12.37
N GLY A 54 -3.88 -8.02 13.36
CA GLY A 54 -3.84 -9.49 13.29
C GLY A 54 -2.45 -10.06 13.57
N GLN A 55 -2.15 -11.23 12.97
CA GLN A 55 -0.92 -11.97 13.28
C GLN A 55 -0.10 -12.29 12.02
N ALA A 56 1.23 -12.26 12.17
CA ALA A 56 2.18 -12.65 11.13
C ALA A 56 1.98 -11.90 9.79
N ASN A 57 1.59 -10.62 9.85
CA ASN A 57 1.49 -9.78 8.66
C ASN A 57 2.83 -9.09 8.41
N LEU A 58 3.21 -8.99 7.14
CA LEU A 58 4.42 -8.30 6.67
C LEU A 58 4.02 -7.15 5.76
N ALA A 59 4.49 -5.94 6.07
CA ALA A 59 4.33 -4.78 5.20
C ALA A 59 5.68 -4.08 5.01
N LEU A 60 6.03 -3.79 3.77
CA LEU A 60 7.22 -3.02 3.41
C LEU A 60 6.83 -1.90 2.46
N LEU A 61 7.20 -0.66 2.83
CA LEU A 61 6.98 0.52 2.03
C LEU A 61 8.29 1.26 1.85
N SER A 62 8.71 1.47 0.61
CA SER A 62 9.91 2.21 0.24
C SER A 62 9.57 3.32 -0.73
N GLN A 63 9.96 4.55 -0.40
CA GLN A 63 9.69 5.75 -1.20
C GLN A 63 10.98 6.51 -1.46
N ASN A 64 11.20 6.88 -2.72
CA ASN A 64 12.33 7.70 -3.15
C ASN A 64 11.86 8.75 -4.17
N GLY A 65 11.82 10.01 -3.76
CA GLY A 65 11.36 11.09 -4.63
C GLY A 65 10.58 12.17 -3.88
N GLN A 66 9.62 12.80 -4.55
CA GLN A 66 8.84 13.91 -4.02
C GLN A 66 7.34 13.67 -4.20
N SER A 67 6.52 14.18 -3.27
CA SER A 67 5.06 14.06 -3.34
C SER A 67 4.59 12.60 -3.49
N LEU A 68 5.02 11.73 -2.58
CA LEU A 68 4.73 10.31 -2.62
C LEU A 68 3.73 9.94 -1.51
N LEU A 69 2.66 9.21 -1.89
CA LEU A 69 1.72 8.62 -0.94
C LEU A 69 1.75 7.10 -1.06
N GLY A 70 2.16 6.44 0.01
CA GLY A 70 2.06 4.99 0.15
C GLY A 70 1.20 4.63 1.36
N ARG A 71 0.19 3.78 1.16
CA ARG A 71 -0.64 3.28 2.24
C ARG A 71 -0.82 1.77 2.14
N ILE A 72 -0.58 1.08 3.26
CA ILE A 72 -0.83 -0.36 3.40
C ILE A 72 -1.76 -0.55 4.60
N VAL A 73 -2.88 -1.25 4.39
CA VAL A 73 -3.81 -1.67 5.43
C VAL A 73 -3.99 -3.18 5.35
N GLN A 74 -3.66 -3.89 6.42
CA GLN A 74 -3.79 -5.35 6.51
C GLN A 74 -4.63 -5.74 7.72
N SER A 75 -5.67 -6.54 7.50
CA SER A 75 -6.52 -7.10 8.55
C SER A 75 -6.63 -8.60 8.40
N GLY A 76 -6.15 -9.34 9.40
CA GLY A 76 -6.15 -10.81 9.38
C GLY A 76 -4.77 -11.41 9.64
N SER A 77 -4.40 -12.49 8.92
CA SER A 77 -3.17 -13.20 9.25
C SER A 77 -2.35 -13.62 8.02
N ASN A 78 -1.02 -13.72 8.22
CA ASN A 78 -0.08 -14.19 7.20
C ASN A 78 -0.20 -13.43 5.87
N GLN A 79 -0.40 -12.12 5.93
CA GLN A 79 -0.52 -11.27 4.74
C GLN A 79 0.83 -10.63 4.42
N GLU A 80 1.10 -10.45 3.12
CA GLU A 80 2.31 -9.78 2.65
C GLU A 80 1.93 -8.59 1.75
N ALA A 81 2.50 -7.41 2.00
CA ALA A 81 2.27 -6.22 1.21
C ALA A 81 3.57 -5.45 0.96
N TYR A 82 3.82 -5.10 -0.30
CA TYR A 82 5.02 -4.39 -0.72
C TYR A 82 4.64 -3.18 -1.57
N ILE A 83 5.16 -1.99 -1.22
CA ILE A 83 5.08 -0.80 -2.06
C ILE A 83 6.49 -0.27 -2.30
N LEU A 84 6.85 -0.09 -3.56
CA LEU A 84 8.07 0.57 -3.99
C LEU A 84 7.71 1.72 -4.93
N GLN A 85 8.03 2.96 -4.52
CA GLN A 85 7.79 4.16 -5.31
C GLN A 85 9.10 4.91 -5.57
N GLN A 86 9.34 5.24 -6.85
CA GLN A 86 10.49 6.02 -7.27
C GLN A 86 10.07 7.10 -8.28
N GLY A 87 10.23 8.37 -7.92
CA GLY A 87 9.86 9.48 -8.80
C GLY A 87 9.09 10.59 -8.11
N SER A 88 8.05 11.13 -8.76
CA SER A 88 7.26 12.25 -8.22
C SER A 88 5.76 12.06 -8.41
N ASP A 89 4.99 12.59 -7.46
CA ASP A 89 3.52 12.59 -7.53
C ASP A 89 2.95 11.17 -7.71
N LEU A 90 3.47 10.22 -6.92
CA LEU A 90 3.04 8.82 -6.98
C LEU A 90 2.10 8.48 -5.82
N MET A 91 1.07 7.69 -6.13
CA MET A 91 0.11 7.22 -5.14
C MET A 91 -0.04 5.70 -5.25
N ALA A 92 0.15 4.99 -4.12
CA ALA A 92 0.01 3.55 -4.03
C ALA A 92 -0.81 3.16 -2.79
N LEU A 93 -1.87 2.39 -2.98
CA LEU A 93 -2.72 1.87 -1.91
C LEU A 93 -2.80 0.35 -1.99
N ILE A 94 -2.58 -0.32 -0.86
CA ILE A 94 -2.86 -1.75 -0.67
C ILE A 94 -3.80 -1.92 0.52
N THR A 95 -4.91 -2.63 0.30
CA THR A 95 -5.83 -3.05 1.36
C THR A 95 -6.02 -4.56 1.26
N GLN A 96 -5.71 -5.28 2.34
CA GLN A 96 -5.86 -6.73 2.42
C GLN A 96 -6.71 -7.11 3.63
N ASN A 97 -7.70 -7.98 3.40
CA ASN A 97 -8.54 -8.55 4.45
C ASN A 97 -8.63 -10.07 4.27
N GLY A 98 -8.33 -10.84 5.32
CA GLY A 98 -8.36 -12.30 5.29
C GLY A 98 -7.05 -12.95 5.67
N SER A 99 -6.66 -14.01 4.97
CA SER A 99 -5.45 -14.76 5.33
C SER A 99 -4.62 -15.16 4.12
N GLY A 100 -3.28 -15.08 4.24
CA GLY A 100 -2.37 -15.54 3.20
C GLY A 100 -2.39 -14.74 1.91
N ASN A 101 -2.89 -13.49 1.94
CA ASN A 101 -2.90 -12.65 0.74
C ASN A 101 -1.53 -12.00 0.52
N ALA A 102 -1.12 -11.91 -0.75
CA ALA A 102 0.09 -11.21 -1.17
C ALA A 102 -0.23 -10.08 -2.14
N ALA A 103 0.34 -8.90 -1.93
CA ALA A 103 0.14 -7.76 -2.81
C ALA A 103 1.44 -6.98 -3.03
N SER A 104 1.71 -6.56 -4.26
CA SER A 104 2.85 -5.70 -4.55
C SER A 104 2.52 -4.58 -5.53
N ILE A 105 2.99 -3.37 -5.24
CA ILE A 105 2.93 -2.23 -6.14
C ILE A 105 4.34 -1.70 -6.35
N THR A 106 4.76 -1.60 -7.60
CA THR A 106 6.00 -0.93 -8.01
C THR A 106 5.67 0.20 -8.97
N GLN A 107 6.06 1.43 -8.62
CA GLN A 107 5.86 2.60 -9.45
C GLN A 107 7.19 3.32 -9.70
N ASN A 108 7.47 3.59 -10.97
CA ASN A 108 8.64 4.36 -11.41
C ASN A 108 8.20 5.44 -12.39
N GLY A 109 8.53 6.71 -12.12
CA GLY A 109 8.18 7.82 -12.98
C GLY A 109 7.38 8.92 -12.29
N SER A 110 6.32 9.43 -12.92
CA SER A 110 5.58 10.55 -12.35
C SER A 110 4.07 10.47 -12.58
N HIS A 111 3.30 11.05 -11.64
CA HIS A 111 1.84 11.13 -11.72
C HIS A 111 1.14 9.77 -11.87
N ASN A 112 1.71 8.69 -11.32
CA ASN A 112 1.13 7.36 -11.40
C ASN A 112 0.29 7.05 -10.14
N ARG A 113 -0.80 6.31 -10.35
CA ARG A 113 -1.69 5.86 -9.29
C ARG A 113 -1.94 4.36 -9.40
N ALA A 114 -1.80 3.65 -8.30
CA ALA A 114 -2.03 2.21 -8.23
C ALA A 114 -2.81 1.84 -6.96
N GLN A 115 -3.77 0.94 -7.10
CA GLN A 115 -4.53 0.42 -5.97
C GLN A 115 -4.70 -1.09 -6.08
N ILE A 116 -4.50 -1.80 -4.97
CA ILE A 116 -4.85 -3.22 -4.81
C ILE A 116 -5.78 -3.35 -3.62
N SER A 117 -6.91 -4.05 -3.82
CA SER A 117 -7.84 -4.43 -2.76
C SER A 117 -8.10 -5.92 -2.82
N GLN A 118 -7.75 -6.65 -1.76
CA GLN A 118 -7.94 -8.10 -1.65
C GLN A 118 -8.81 -8.44 -0.45
N ASN A 119 -9.88 -9.19 -0.70
CA ASN A 119 -10.78 -9.69 0.33
C ASN A 119 -10.97 -11.21 0.17
N GLY A 120 -10.48 -11.99 1.11
CA GLY A 120 -10.50 -13.44 1.07
C GLY A 120 -9.14 -14.05 1.42
N ASN A 121 -8.87 -15.26 0.90
CA ASN A 121 -7.68 -15.98 1.31
C ASN A 121 -6.81 -16.41 0.12
N ASN A 122 -5.47 -16.38 0.34
CA ASN A 122 -4.49 -16.85 -0.64
C ASN A 122 -4.62 -16.17 -2.02
N ASN A 123 -4.92 -14.88 -2.04
CA ASN A 123 -4.95 -14.08 -3.26
C ASN A 123 -3.57 -13.45 -3.50
N ASP A 124 -3.17 -13.34 -4.75
CA ASP A 124 -1.92 -12.71 -5.18
C ASP A 124 -2.22 -11.63 -6.20
N ALA A 125 -1.72 -10.42 -5.98
CA ALA A 125 -1.89 -9.30 -6.89
C ALA A 125 -0.61 -8.49 -7.06
N SER A 126 -0.28 -8.12 -8.29
CA SER A 126 0.85 -7.24 -8.56
C SER A 126 0.50 -6.15 -9.56
N ILE A 127 0.98 -4.93 -9.30
CA ILE A 127 0.93 -3.80 -10.23
C ILE A 127 2.35 -3.28 -10.42
N GLU A 128 2.77 -3.17 -11.68
CA GLU A 128 4.04 -2.54 -12.08
C GLU A 128 3.75 -1.41 -13.07
N GLN A 129 4.12 -0.19 -12.72
CA GLN A 129 3.94 1.00 -13.56
C GLN A 129 5.28 1.68 -13.80
N ALA A 130 5.65 1.89 -15.06
CA ALA A 130 6.85 2.66 -15.42
C ALA A 130 6.50 3.70 -16.49
N GLY A 131 6.58 4.98 -16.15
CA GLY A 131 6.24 6.09 -17.03
C GLY A 131 5.47 7.20 -16.32
N THR A 132 4.58 7.85 -17.05
CA THR A 132 3.89 9.05 -16.55
C THR A 132 2.38 8.95 -16.73
N GLY A 133 1.62 9.32 -15.69
CA GLY A 133 0.16 9.41 -15.74
C GLY A 133 -0.55 8.08 -15.84
N LEU A 134 0.05 7.00 -15.37
CA LEU A 134 -0.52 5.66 -15.40
C LEU A 134 -1.47 5.44 -14.20
N GLN A 135 -2.58 4.78 -14.47
CA GLN A 135 -3.56 4.44 -13.44
C GLN A 135 -3.94 2.97 -13.51
N SER A 136 -3.93 2.27 -12.38
CA SER A 136 -4.31 0.86 -12.28
C SER A 136 -5.04 0.59 -10.97
N ALA A 137 -6.10 -0.23 -11.05
CA ALA A 137 -6.78 -0.75 -9.88
C ALA A 137 -7.03 -2.26 -10.05
N VAL A 138 -6.71 -3.03 -9.01
CA VAL A 138 -6.99 -4.47 -8.92
C VAL A 138 -7.86 -4.72 -7.70
N THR A 139 -9.01 -5.37 -7.91
CA THR A 139 -9.89 -5.81 -6.83
C THR A 139 -10.08 -7.32 -6.94
N GLN A 140 -9.75 -8.05 -5.88
CA GLN A 140 -9.95 -9.49 -5.78
C GLN A 140 -10.87 -9.78 -4.59
N SER A 141 -11.97 -10.51 -4.84
CA SER A 141 -12.90 -10.95 -3.80
C SER A 141 -13.15 -12.44 -3.94
N GLY A 142 -12.64 -13.22 -3.02
CA GLY A 142 -12.66 -14.69 -3.05
C GLY A 142 -11.30 -15.27 -2.67
N ASN A 143 -11.03 -16.51 -3.11
CA ASN A 143 -9.84 -17.23 -2.68
C ASN A 143 -9.01 -17.72 -3.86
N GLY A 144 -7.68 -17.72 -3.67
CA GLY A 144 -6.72 -18.32 -4.63
C GLY A 144 -6.64 -17.61 -5.97
N MET A 145 -6.97 -16.32 -6.02
CA MET A 145 -6.89 -15.55 -7.27
C MET A 145 -5.50 -14.96 -7.46
N SER A 146 -5.02 -14.93 -8.71
CA SER A 146 -3.75 -14.27 -9.07
C SER A 146 -3.97 -13.31 -10.24
N VAL A 147 -3.49 -12.06 -10.08
CA VAL A 147 -3.58 -11.00 -11.08
C VAL A 147 -2.28 -10.21 -11.14
N SER A 148 -1.76 -10.01 -12.34
CA SER A 148 -0.61 -9.13 -12.57
C SER A 148 -0.93 -8.08 -13.63
N VAL A 149 -0.70 -6.81 -13.31
CA VAL A 149 -0.88 -5.67 -14.21
C VAL A 149 0.47 -5.00 -14.43
N LYS A 150 0.86 -4.86 -15.70
CA LYS A 150 2.09 -4.15 -16.08
C LYS A 150 1.75 -3.04 -17.08
N GLN A 151 2.16 -1.82 -16.77
CA GLN A 151 1.95 -0.66 -17.63
C GLN A 151 3.27 0.08 -17.86
N TYR A 152 3.55 0.33 -19.11
CA TYR A 152 4.74 1.05 -19.55
C TYR A 152 4.33 2.16 -20.56
N ARG A 153 4.93 3.37 -20.40
CA ARG A 153 4.62 4.50 -21.28
C ARG A 153 5.85 5.41 -21.49
#